data_714ef63f73026e47ce7920deb9ea58d2
#
_entry.id   714ef63f73026e47ce7920deb9ea58d2
#
_cell.length_a   1.000
_cell.length_b   1.000
_cell.length_c   1.000
_cell.angle_alpha   90.00
_cell.angle_beta   90.00
_cell.angle_gamma   90.00
#
_symmetry.space_group_name_H-M   'P 1'
#
loop_
_entity.id
_entity.type
_entity.pdbx_description
1 polymer ?
#
loop_
_entity_poly.entity_id
_entity_poly.type
_entity_poly.pdbx_seq_one_letter_code
_entity_poly.pdbx_strand_id
1 'polypeptide(L)'
;MITVLLSECQATLQEQCIASIPLEQLEGIVILGQAQLTTALTEYCLLNGIAVSYFSRGGTYFGKLESVAHVNVPRQRLQCSLYDTEFALELSRSLIMAKMHNQRVVLKRYEASKNQDCAAEKKMIAVSCEKAKEAEDGPSLLGYEGTAARAYFQGMGKCVDEAFYFEKRSRRPPLDPFNSMLSFGYSMLLREIQVSLETHGLNSYFGFFHRDAEKSPSLACDLIEEWRAVIVDATVM
;
A
#
# COMPACT_ATOMS: atom_id res chain seq x y z
N MET A 1 -5.75 -18.52 -19.61
CA MET A 1 -4.80 -17.72 -20.44
C MET A 1 -5.37 -16.31 -20.60
N ILE A 2 -4.54 -15.30 -20.67
CA ILE A 2 -4.94 -13.91 -20.93
C ILE A 2 -4.25 -13.49 -22.23
N THR A 3 -5.01 -12.97 -23.16
CA THR A 3 -4.55 -12.65 -24.54
C THR A 3 -5.16 -11.35 -25.06
N VAL A 4 -4.57 -10.81 -26.13
CA VAL A 4 -5.18 -9.78 -26.96
C VAL A 4 -5.84 -10.45 -28.16
N LEU A 5 -7.09 -10.13 -28.39
CA LEU A 5 -7.81 -10.50 -29.61
C LEU A 5 -8.52 -9.27 -30.16
N LEU A 6 -8.19 -8.87 -31.40
CA LEU A 6 -8.68 -7.63 -32.00
C LEU A 6 -8.31 -6.41 -31.14
N SER A 7 -9.28 -5.69 -30.59
CA SER A 7 -9.10 -4.53 -29.71
C SER A 7 -9.44 -4.83 -28.24
N GLU A 8 -9.43 -6.09 -27.84
CA GLU A 8 -9.85 -6.51 -26.50
C GLU A 8 -8.78 -7.34 -25.79
N CYS A 9 -8.66 -7.15 -24.47
CA CYS A 9 -7.97 -8.06 -23.57
C CYS A 9 -8.95 -9.13 -23.10
N GLN A 10 -8.69 -10.39 -23.43
CA GLN A 10 -9.57 -11.52 -23.12
C GLN A 10 -8.93 -12.48 -22.15
N ALA A 11 -9.69 -12.88 -21.10
CA ALA A 11 -9.34 -13.97 -20.22
C ALA A 11 -10.10 -15.22 -20.62
N THR A 12 -9.36 -16.33 -20.84
CA THR A 12 -9.93 -17.63 -21.23
C THR A 12 -9.63 -18.72 -20.22
N LEU A 13 -10.62 -19.57 -19.96
CA LEU A 13 -10.47 -20.79 -19.17
C LEU A 13 -10.98 -21.97 -20.02
N GLN A 14 -10.17 -23.01 -20.20
CA GLN A 14 -10.51 -24.18 -21.04
C GLN A 14 -11.10 -23.78 -22.41
N GLU A 15 -10.41 -22.84 -23.08
CA GLU A 15 -10.79 -22.31 -24.39
C GLU A 15 -12.07 -21.43 -24.45
N GLN A 16 -12.75 -21.28 -23.32
CA GLN A 16 -13.90 -20.38 -23.23
C GLN A 16 -13.48 -18.97 -22.74
N CYS A 17 -13.93 -17.93 -23.41
CA CYS A 17 -13.75 -16.55 -22.94
C CYS A 17 -14.65 -16.33 -21.72
N ILE A 18 -14.05 -16.02 -20.57
CA ILE A 18 -14.74 -15.76 -19.31
C ILE A 18 -14.85 -14.27 -18.99
N ALA A 19 -14.00 -13.43 -19.58
CA ALA A 19 -14.04 -11.99 -19.46
C ALA A 19 -13.36 -11.32 -20.66
N SER A 20 -13.86 -10.18 -21.07
CA SER A 20 -13.27 -9.33 -22.09
C SER A 20 -13.35 -7.87 -21.68
N ILE A 21 -12.27 -7.12 -21.91
CA ILE A 21 -12.17 -5.69 -21.61
C ILE A 21 -11.54 -5.02 -22.83
N PRO A 22 -12.09 -3.89 -23.32
CA PRO A 22 -11.44 -3.09 -24.36
C PRO A 22 -10.03 -2.69 -23.94
N LEU A 23 -9.06 -2.77 -24.86
CA LEU A 23 -7.65 -2.44 -24.55
C LEU A 23 -7.47 -1.00 -24.09
N GLU A 24 -8.32 -0.09 -24.57
CA GLU A 24 -8.32 1.33 -24.19
C GLU A 24 -8.70 1.56 -22.72
N GLN A 25 -9.39 0.60 -22.09
CA GLN A 25 -9.80 0.65 -20.69
C GLN A 25 -8.86 -0.14 -19.77
N LEU A 26 -7.82 -0.76 -20.34
CA LEU A 26 -6.90 -1.59 -19.58
C LEU A 26 -5.84 -0.71 -18.88
N GLU A 27 -6.01 -0.50 -17.60
CA GLU A 27 -5.08 0.28 -16.75
C GLU A 27 -3.97 -0.59 -16.12
N GLY A 28 -4.24 -1.86 -15.90
CA GLY A 28 -3.27 -2.78 -15.31
C GLY A 28 -3.77 -4.22 -15.27
N ILE A 29 -2.85 -5.16 -15.06
CA ILE A 29 -3.15 -6.58 -14.90
C ILE A 29 -2.53 -7.09 -13.61
N VAL A 30 -3.35 -7.67 -12.73
CA VAL A 30 -2.90 -8.36 -11.53
C VAL A 30 -3.15 -9.85 -11.68
N ILE A 31 -2.07 -10.62 -11.66
CA ILE A 31 -2.13 -12.08 -11.77
C ILE A 31 -1.98 -12.70 -10.38
N LEU A 32 -3.04 -13.35 -9.92
CA LEU A 32 -3.07 -14.11 -8.66
C LEU A 32 -2.98 -15.60 -8.97
N GLY A 33 -1.83 -16.21 -8.77
CA GLY A 33 -1.58 -17.62 -9.02
C GLY A 33 -0.98 -17.90 -10.40
N GLN A 34 -1.50 -18.90 -11.12
CA GLN A 34 -0.89 -19.43 -12.34
C GLN A 34 -1.72 -19.11 -13.58
N ALA A 35 -1.74 -17.86 -14.01
CA ALA A 35 -2.27 -17.48 -15.32
C ALA A 35 -1.13 -17.19 -16.29
N GLN A 36 -1.35 -17.51 -17.58
CA GLN A 36 -0.40 -17.25 -18.65
C GLN A 36 -0.85 -16.01 -19.43
N LEU A 37 0.10 -15.08 -19.69
CA LEU A 37 -0.08 -14.02 -20.66
C LEU A 37 0.48 -14.47 -22.01
N THR A 38 -0.20 -14.08 -23.09
CA THR A 38 0.38 -14.26 -24.44
C THR A 38 1.46 -13.22 -24.67
N THR A 39 2.41 -13.52 -25.55
CA THR A 39 3.48 -12.60 -25.94
C THR A 39 2.88 -11.30 -26.49
N ALA A 40 1.85 -11.38 -27.32
CA ALA A 40 1.20 -10.21 -27.89
C ALA A 40 0.62 -9.25 -26.82
N LEU A 41 -0.02 -9.78 -25.77
CA LEU A 41 -0.49 -8.96 -24.64
C LEU A 41 0.67 -8.39 -23.84
N THR A 42 1.72 -9.18 -23.63
CA THR A 42 2.94 -8.73 -22.94
C THR A 42 3.58 -7.54 -23.68
N GLU A 43 3.76 -7.65 -24.99
CA GLU A 43 4.29 -6.57 -25.84
C GLU A 43 3.39 -5.33 -25.80
N TYR A 44 2.08 -5.51 -25.91
CA TYR A 44 1.12 -4.41 -25.80
C TYR A 44 1.24 -3.67 -24.45
N CYS A 45 1.29 -4.40 -23.35
CA CYS A 45 1.46 -3.82 -22.00
C CYS A 45 2.79 -3.05 -21.88
N LEU A 46 3.89 -3.62 -22.36
CA LEU A 46 5.21 -2.99 -22.30
C LEU A 46 5.28 -1.70 -23.13
N LEU A 47 4.73 -1.71 -24.34
CA LEU A 47 4.72 -0.54 -25.24
C LEU A 47 3.84 0.60 -24.72
N ASN A 48 2.74 0.27 -24.06
CA ASN A 48 1.79 1.26 -23.55
C ASN A 48 1.98 1.60 -22.06
N GLY A 49 3.01 1.05 -21.41
CA GLY A 49 3.29 1.31 -19.99
C GLY A 49 2.24 0.74 -19.03
N ILE A 50 1.46 -0.26 -19.48
CA ILE A 50 0.45 -0.92 -18.66
C ILE A 50 1.13 -1.88 -17.68
N ALA A 51 0.89 -1.66 -16.38
CA ALA A 51 1.53 -2.45 -15.34
C ALA A 51 0.97 -3.87 -15.28
N VAL A 52 1.87 -4.88 -15.24
CA VAL A 52 1.50 -6.27 -15.01
C VAL A 52 2.22 -6.78 -13.77
N SER A 53 1.47 -7.29 -12.80
CA SER A 53 1.97 -7.72 -11.50
C SER A 53 1.64 -9.18 -11.22
N TYR A 54 2.58 -9.90 -10.62
CA TYR A 54 2.48 -11.32 -10.33
C TYR A 54 2.48 -11.57 -8.83
N PHE A 55 1.48 -12.28 -8.35
CA PHE A 55 1.33 -12.69 -6.95
C PHE A 55 1.07 -14.20 -6.83
N SER A 56 1.42 -14.76 -5.69
CA SER A 56 0.91 -16.07 -5.31
C SER A 56 -0.60 -16.01 -5.03
N ARG A 57 -1.26 -17.15 -4.95
CA ARG A 57 -2.66 -17.23 -4.50
C ARG A 57 -2.88 -16.67 -3.09
N GLY A 58 -1.87 -16.71 -2.24
CA GLY A 58 -1.88 -16.16 -0.89
C GLY A 58 -1.44 -14.69 -0.78
N GLY A 59 -1.29 -13.98 -1.92
CA GLY A 59 -0.94 -12.54 -1.94
C GLY A 59 0.55 -12.23 -1.82
N THR A 60 1.45 -13.22 -1.88
CA THR A 60 2.89 -12.95 -1.92
C THR A 60 3.26 -12.38 -3.29
N TYR A 61 3.84 -11.19 -3.31
CA TYR A 61 4.31 -10.53 -4.52
C TYR A 61 5.57 -11.21 -5.07
N PHE A 62 5.59 -11.53 -6.35
CA PHE A 62 6.73 -12.16 -7.03
C PHE A 62 7.53 -11.16 -7.88
N GLY A 63 6.85 -10.24 -8.55
CA GLY A 63 7.47 -9.30 -9.46
C GLY A 63 6.47 -8.69 -10.44
N LYS A 64 6.99 -7.91 -11.36
CA LYS A 64 6.22 -7.19 -12.39
C LYS A 64 6.91 -7.23 -13.73
N LEU A 65 6.15 -6.93 -14.81
CA LEU A 65 6.72 -6.46 -16.07
C LEU A 65 7.12 -5.00 -15.91
N GLU A 66 8.32 -4.65 -16.33
CA GLU A 66 8.84 -3.29 -16.28
C GLU A 66 8.92 -2.69 -17.69
N SER A 67 8.16 -1.63 -17.91
CA SER A 67 8.20 -0.86 -19.14
C SER A 67 9.19 0.29 -19.01
N VAL A 68 9.84 0.66 -20.12
CA VAL A 68 10.69 1.85 -20.22
C VAL A 68 9.90 3.14 -20.47
N ALA A 69 8.60 3.04 -20.71
CA ALA A 69 7.75 4.16 -21.10
C ALA A 69 7.72 5.32 -20.09
N HIS A 70 7.92 5.01 -18.81
CA HIS A 70 7.81 6.00 -17.72
C HIS A 70 9.15 6.35 -17.07
N VAL A 71 10.28 5.89 -17.60
CA VAL A 71 11.61 6.16 -17.01
C VAL A 71 11.96 7.64 -17.12
N ASN A 72 12.15 8.31 -15.98
CA ASN A 72 12.53 9.72 -15.88
C ASN A 72 13.79 9.89 -15.04
N VAL A 73 14.96 9.76 -15.70
CA VAL A 73 16.27 9.83 -15.03
C VAL A 73 16.52 11.16 -14.30
N PRO A 74 16.20 12.36 -14.86
CA PRO A 74 16.35 13.61 -14.12
C PRO A 74 15.55 13.65 -12.83
N ARG A 75 14.31 13.16 -12.84
CA ARG A 75 13.44 13.10 -11.65
C ARG A 75 13.99 12.15 -10.58
N GLN A 76 14.47 10.98 -10.98
CA GLN A 76 15.09 10.03 -10.06
C GLN A 76 16.40 10.57 -9.44
N ARG A 77 17.21 11.32 -10.21
CA ARG A 77 18.38 11.99 -9.66
C ARG A 77 18.02 13.06 -8.64
N LEU A 78 16.98 13.85 -8.92
CA LEU A 78 16.47 14.83 -7.97
C LEU A 78 15.97 14.14 -6.70
N GLN A 79 15.23 13.04 -6.83
CA GLN A 79 14.77 12.23 -5.70
C GLN A 79 15.94 11.78 -4.81
N CYS A 80 17.02 11.25 -5.41
CA CYS A 80 18.22 10.87 -4.66
C CYS A 80 18.87 12.07 -3.96
N SER A 81 18.92 13.24 -4.60
CA SER A 81 19.58 14.43 -4.02
C SER A 81 18.82 15.02 -2.83
N LEU A 82 17.55 14.69 -2.67
CA LEU A 82 16.70 15.13 -1.56
C LEU A 82 16.78 14.20 -0.34
N TYR A 83 17.44 13.06 -0.44
CA TYR A 83 17.69 12.15 0.68
C TYR A 83 18.55 12.84 1.76
N ASP A 84 18.26 12.58 3.03
CA ASP A 84 18.91 13.19 4.20
C ASP A 84 18.89 14.75 4.22
N THR A 85 17.93 15.36 3.55
CA THR A 85 17.71 16.82 3.59
C THR A 85 16.53 17.18 4.49
N GLU A 86 16.39 18.49 4.78
CA GLU A 86 15.21 19.01 5.50
C GLU A 86 13.90 18.66 4.80
N PHE A 87 13.89 18.66 3.46
CA PHE A 87 12.73 18.20 2.67
C PHE A 87 12.31 16.77 3.03
N ALA A 88 13.28 15.85 3.20
CA ALA A 88 12.99 14.46 3.57
C ALA A 88 12.29 14.36 4.93
N LEU A 89 12.72 15.16 5.90
CA LEU A 89 12.12 15.20 7.23
C LEU A 89 10.73 15.84 7.21
N GLU A 90 10.54 16.95 6.48
CA GLU A 90 9.25 17.61 6.34
C GLU A 90 8.21 16.72 5.65
N LEU A 91 8.61 16.04 4.56
CA LEU A 91 7.76 15.08 3.88
C LEU A 91 7.37 13.92 4.81
N SER A 92 8.34 13.37 5.55
CA SER A 92 8.12 12.31 6.52
C SER A 92 7.14 12.72 7.62
N ARG A 93 7.30 13.93 8.19
CA ARG A 93 6.34 14.48 9.17
C ARG A 93 4.93 14.56 8.58
N SER A 94 4.80 15.10 7.36
CA SER A 94 3.52 15.25 6.67
C SER A 94 2.81 13.92 6.49
N LEU A 95 3.51 12.90 6.00
CA LEU A 95 2.98 11.55 5.79
C LEU A 95 2.54 10.89 7.11
N ILE A 96 3.36 10.99 8.16
CA ILE A 96 3.05 10.39 9.46
C ILE A 96 1.89 11.11 10.17
N MET A 97 1.81 12.42 10.04
CA MET A 97 0.67 13.19 10.55
C MET A 97 -0.63 12.83 9.82
N ALA A 98 -0.59 12.70 8.49
CA ALA A 98 -1.73 12.26 7.69
C ALA A 98 -2.18 10.84 8.09
N LYS A 99 -1.23 9.90 8.27
CA LYS A 99 -1.51 8.57 8.82
C LYS A 99 -2.25 8.63 10.15
N MET A 100 -1.72 9.36 11.13
CA MET A 100 -2.31 9.46 12.46
C MET A 100 -3.70 10.11 12.43
N HIS A 101 -3.87 11.14 11.60
CA HIS A 101 -5.17 11.76 11.36
C HIS A 101 -6.18 10.74 10.83
N ASN A 102 -5.83 10.03 9.78
CA ASN A 102 -6.68 9.03 9.14
C ASN A 102 -7.01 7.87 10.08
N GLN A 103 -6.05 7.40 10.87
CA GLN A 103 -6.27 6.40 11.91
C GLN A 103 -7.31 6.87 12.95
N ARG A 104 -7.23 8.12 13.40
CA ARG A 104 -8.22 8.71 14.32
C ARG A 104 -9.61 8.76 13.70
N VAL A 105 -9.71 9.16 12.43
CA VAL A 105 -10.99 9.26 11.72
C VAL A 105 -11.65 7.88 11.60
N VAL A 106 -10.88 6.88 11.17
CA VAL A 106 -11.37 5.50 11.05
C VAL A 106 -11.80 4.95 12.42
N LEU A 107 -10.98 5.11 13.45
CA LEU A 107 -11.30 4.65 14.79
C LEU A 107 -12.55 5.32 15.34
N LYS A 108 -12.72 6.64 15.14
CA LYS A 108 -13.94 7.37 15.53
C LYS A 108 -15.20 6.81 14.84
N ARG A 109 -15.10 6.45 13.56
CA ARG A 109 -16.21 5.89 12.80
C ARG A 109 -16.64 4.54 13.37
N TYR A 110 -15.69 3.64 13.62
CA TYR A 110 -16.01 2.29 14.10
C TYR A 110 -16.37 2.26 15.58
N GLU A 111 -15.79 3.10 16.43
CA GLU A 111 -16.21 3.31 17.80
C GLU A 111 -17.72 3.62 17.89
N ALA A 112 -18.18 4.56 17.06
CA ALA A 112 -19.58 4.93 17.00
C ALA A 112 -20.49 3.80 16.50
N SER A 113 -20.08 3.08 15.43
CA SER A 113 -20.87 2.00 14.84
C SER A 113 -20.94 0.74 15.70
N LYS A 114 -19.91 0.46 16.50
CA LYS A 114 -19.79 -0.72 17.36
C LYS A 114 -20.12 -0.41 18.84
N ASN A 115 -20.48 0.82 19.16
CA ASN A 115 -20.77 1.30 20.52
C ASN A 115 -19.66 0.96 21.52
N GLN A 116 -18.41 1.19 21.12
CA GLN A 116 -17.20 0.97 21.92
C GLN A 116 -16.63 2.30 22.45
N ASP A 117 -15.83 2.27 23.51
CA ASP A 117 -15.09 3.42 23.97
C ASP A 117 -13.61 3.33 23.60
N CYS A 118 -13.19 4.22 22.70
CA CYS A 118 -11.80 4.38 22.25
C CYS A 118 -11.24 5.76 22.56
N ALA A 119 -11.78 6.47 23.58
CA ALA A 119 -11.35 7.82 23.92
C ALA A 119 -9.87 7.91 24.31
N ALA A 120 -9.38 6.92 25.09
CA ALA A 120 -7.99 6.86 25.52
C ALA A 120 -7.03 6.68 24.32
N GLU A 121 -7.35 5.75 23.42
CA GLU A 121 -6.55 5.47 22.23
C GLU A 121 -6.53 6.68 21.28
N LYS A 122 -7.66 7.31 21.00
CA LYS A 122 -7.75 8.52 20.20
C LYS A 122 -6.96 9.69 20.80
N LYS A 123 -6.97 9.84 22.14
CA LYS A 123 -6.16 10.83 22.84
C LYS A 123 -4.67 10.55 22.67
N MET A 124 -4.25 9.29 22.82
CA MET A 124 -2.85 8.90 22.63
C MET A 124 -2.36 9.19 21.19
N ILE A 125 -3.17 8.86 20.18
CA ILE A 125 -2.86 9.18 18.78
C ILE A 125 -2.75 10.70 18.59
N ALA A 126 -3.66 11.48 19.17
CA ALA A 126 -3.63 12.94 19.08
C ALA A 126 -2.35 13.53 19.69
N VAL A 127 -1.97 13.10 20.89
CA VAL A 127 -0.73 13.54 21.57
C VAL A 127 0.50 13.16 20.77
N SER A 128 0.53 11.96 20.20
CA SER A 128 1.64 11.52 19.33
C SER A 128 1.72 12.36 18.05
N CYS A 129 0.58 12.75 17.49
CA CYS A 129 0.52 13.60 16.30
C CYS A 129 1.07 15.01 16.57
N GLU A 130 0.73 15.61 17.72
CA GLU A 130 1.29 16.92 18.09
C GLU A 130 2.81 16.85 18.30
N LYS A 131 3.32 15.81 18.95
CA LYS A 131 4.77 15.61 19.10
C LYS A 131 5.47 15.33 17.76
N ALA A 132 4.81 14.64 16.83
CA ALA A 132 5.36 14.37 15.51
C ALA A 132 5.60 15.65 14.69
N LYS A 133 4.80 16.71 14.90
CA LYS A 133 5.00 18.02 14.26
C LYS A 133 6.34 18.65 14.61
N GLU A 134 6.79 18.43 15.84
CA GLU A 134 8.00 19.02 16.42
C GLU A 134 9.20 18.06 16.37
N ALA A 135 9.05 16.89 15.71
CA ALA A 135 10.14 15.93 15.62
C ALA A 135 11.30 16.51 14.80
N GLU A 136 12.49 16.56 15.38
CA GLU A 136 13.69 17.10 14.75
C GLU A 136 14.46 16.07 13.93
N ASP A 137 14.12 14.78 14.08
CA ASP A 137 14.78 13.68 13.38
C ASP A 137 13.83 12.50 13.09
N GLY A 138 14.28 11.62 12.19
CA GLY A 138 13.54 10.41 11.79
C GLY A 138 13.31 9.42 12.95
N PRO A 139 14.30 9.11 13.80
CA PRO A 139 14.13 8.24 14.96
C PRO A 139 13.05 8.70 15.92
N SER A 140 12.99 10.00 16.25
CA SER A 140 11.95 10.59 17.11
C SER A 140 10.57 10.45 16.46
N LEU A 141 10.48 10.78 15.17
CA LEU A 141 9.24 10.64 14.39
C LEU A 141 8.75 9.18 14.36
N LEU A 142 9.65 8.21 14.18
CA LEU A 142 9.34 6.78 14.23
C LEU A 142 8.82 6.34 15.60
N GLY A 143 9.37 6.90 16.68
CA GLY A 143 8.91 6.63 18.04
C GLY A 143 7.48 7.10 18.29
N TYR A 144 7.11 8.29 17.79
CA TYR A 144 5.76 8.82 17.88
C TYR A 144 4.78 8.03 16.99
N GLU A 145 5.21 7.68 15.78
CA GLU A 145 4.45 6.81 14.88
C GLU A 145 4.13 5.46 15.53
N GLY A 146 5.13 4.79 16.09
CA GLY A 146 4.97 3.49 16.73
C GLY A 146 4.04 3.53 17.96
N THR A 147 4.06 4.64 18.72
CA THR A 147 3.15 4.86 19.86
C THR A 147 1.71 5.02 19.38
N ALA A 148 1.49 5.85 18.35
CA ALA A 148 0.18 6.06 17.74
C ALA A 148 -0.37 4.77 17.11
N ALA A 149 0.47 4.02 16.37
CA ALA A 149 0.07 2.76 15.75
C ALA A 149 -0.36 1.70 16.78
N ARG A 150 0.36 1.61 17.92
CA ARG A 150 -0.03 0.71 19.01
C ARG A 150 -1.41 1.07 19.57
N ALA A 151 -1.64 2.34 19.88
CA ALA A 151 -2.93 2.83 20.36
C ALA A 151 -4.04 2.58 19.34
N TYR A 152 -3.78 2.83 18.05
CA TYR A 152 -4.73 2.57 16.99
C TYR A 152 -5.16 1.11 16.92
N PHE A 153 -4.22 0.16 16.89
CA PHE A 153 -4.55 -1.27 16.84
C PHE A 153 -5.20 -1.79 18.13
N GLN A 154 -4.91 -1.19 19.27
CA GLN A 154 -5.65 -1.47 20.52
C GLN A 154 -7.12 -1.04 20.40
N GLY A 155 -7.37 0.17 19.88
CA GLY A 155 -8.73 0.65 19.64
C GLY A 155 -9.48 -0.16 18.58
N MET A 156 -8.81 -0.52 17.49
CA MET A 156 -9.39 -1.41 16.47
C MET A 156 -9.79 -2.76 17.07
N GLY A 157 -8.95 -3.35 17.92
CA GLY A 157 -9.26 -4.62 18.59
C GLY A 157 -10.55 -4.60 19.41
N LYS A 158 -10.94 -3.44 19.95
CA LYS A 158 -12.23 -3.26 20.63
C LYS A 158 -13.42 -3.26 19.66
N CYS A 159 -13.18 -2.89 18.40
CA CYS A 159 -14.21 -2.71 17.39
C CYS A 159 -14.35 -3.90 16.42
N VAL A 160 -13.34 -4.79 16.36
CA VAL A 160 -13.39 -6.01 15.53
C VAL A 160 -14.43 -6.96 16.07
N ASP A 161 -15.16 -7.61 15.17
CA ASP A 161 -16.16 -8.63 15.53
C ASP A 161 -15.46 -9.82 16.21
N GLU A 162 -16.05 -10.33 17.29
CA GLU A 162 -15.51 -11.46 18.08
C GLU A 162 -15.22 -12.71 17.24
N ALA A 163 -15.97 -12.91 16.14
CA ALA A 163 -15.75 -14.01 15.21
C ALA A 163 -14.37 -14.00 14.54
N PHE A 164 -13.72 -12.83 14.45
CA PHE A 164 -12.42 -12.68 13.80
C PHE A 164 -11.25 -12.65 14.77
N TYR A 165 -11.48 -12.67 16.06
CA TYR A 165 -10.48 -12.64 17.13
C TYR A 165 -9.19 -11.88 16.79
N PHE A 166 -9.10 -10.64 17.22
CA PHE A 166 -7.93 -9.80 16.99
C PHE A 166 -7.36 -9.31 18.34
N GLU A 167 -6.19 -9.81 18.72
CA GLU A 167 -5.50 -9.38 19.94
C GLU A 167 -4.55 -8.20 19.65
N LYS A 168 -3.71 -8.37 18.64
CA LYS A 168 -2.69 -7.38 18.24
C LYS A 168 -2.27 -7.56 16.79
N ARG A 169 -1.63 -6.53 16.24
CA ARG A 169 -1.08 -6.61 14.87
C ARG A 169 0.06 -7.62 14.79
N SER A 170 -0.12 -8.68 13.99
CA SER A 170 0.89 -9.65 13.60
C SER A 170 1.08 -9.65 12.09
N ARG A 171 2.34 -9.75 11.61
CA ARG A 171 2.64 -9.53 10.18
C ARG A 171 3.24 -10.76 9.50
N ARG A 172 4.19 -11.44 10.11
CA ARG A 172 4.98 -12.53 9.49
C ARG A 172 5.24 -13.64 10.53
N PRO A 173 4.41 -14.68 10.57
CA PRO A 173 3.14 -14.83 9.84
C PRO A 173 2.00 -14.03 10.50
N PRO A 174 0.90 -13.73 9.78
CA PRO A 174 -0.34 -13.28 10.41
C PRO A 174 -0.93 -14.43 11.22
N LEU A 175 -1.34 -14.16 12.47
CA LEU A 175 -1.74 -15.19 13.43
C LEU A 175 -3.26 -15.42 13.52
N ASP A 176 -4.04 -14.56 12.90
CA ASP A 176 -5.50 -14.59 12.89
C ASP A 176 -6.06 -14.13 11.53
N PRO A 177 -7.36 -14.38 11.25
CA PRO A 177 -7.97 -14.00 9.98
C PRO A 177 -7.94 -12.49 9.71
N PHE A 178 -8.16 -11.66 10.73
CA PHE A 178 -8.14 -10.21 10.60
C PHE A 178 -6.75 -9.69 10.17
N ASN A 179 -5.71 -10.18 10.84
CA ASN A 179 -4.33 -9.89 10.44
C ASN A 179 -3.98 -10.38 9.03
N SER A 180 -4.56 -11.50 8.60
CA SER A 180 -4.39 -12.03 7.24
C SER A 180 -5.03 -11.11 6.20
N MET A 181 -6.26 -10.65 6.43
CA MET A 181 -6.95 -9.70 5.56
C MET A 181 -6.20 -8.36 5.47
N LEU A 182 -5.77 -7.80 6.61
CA LEU A 182 -4.96 -6.58 6.64
C LEU A 182 -3.65 -6.75 5.86
N SER A 183 -2.96 -7.86 6.04
CA SER A 183 -1.68 -8.12 5.37
C SER A 183 -1.84 -8.28 3.87
N PHE A 184 -2.90 -8.96 3.42
CA PHE A 184 -3.26 -9.08 2.01
C PHE A 184 -3.61 -7.71 1.41
N GLY A 185 -4.50 -6.96 2.04
CA GLY A 185 -4.91 -5.63 1.58
C GLY A 185 -3.73 -4.64 1.49
N TYR A 186 -2.84 -4.65 2.49
CA TYR A 186 -1.62 -3.82 2.43
C TYR A 186 -0.68 -4.23 1.31
N SER A 187 -0.57 -5.51 0.99
CA SER A 187 0.25 -5.96 -0.14
C SER A 187 -0.30 -5.48 -1.48
N MET A 188 -1.62 -5.51 -1.64
CA MET A 188 -2.29 -4.99 -2.84
C MET A 188 -2.12 -3.47 -2.95
N LEU A 189 -2.42 -2.72 -1.88
CA LEU A 189 -2.29 -1.27 -1.87
C LEU A 189 -0.85 -0.81 -2.09
N LEU A 190 0.13 -1.48 -1.48
CA LEU A 190 1.54 -1.18 -1.70
C LEU A 190 1.90 -1.30 -3.17
N ARG A 191 1.35 -2.29 -3.85
CA ARG A 191 1.59 -2.49 -5.27
C ARG A 191 1.00 -1.38 -6.14
N GLU A 192 -0.23 -0.96 -5.86
CA GLU A 192 -0.86 0.16 -6.56
C GLU A 192 -0.06 1.45 -6.40
N ILE A 193 0.44 1.72 -5.20
CA ILE A 193 1.31 2.88 -4.94
C ILE A 193 2.63 2.76 -5.71
N GLN A 194 3.25 1.57 -5.78
CA GLN A 194 4.46 1.37 -6.59
C GLN A 194 4.21 1.67 -8.06
N VAL A 195 3.12 1.15 -8.63
CA VAL A 195 2.75 1.42 -10.03
C VAL A 195 2.55 2.91 -10.23
N SER A 196 1.81 3.58 -9.35
CA SER A 196 1.58 5.03 -9.42
C SER A 196 2.89 5.82 -9.37
N LEU A 197 3.82 5.50 -8.48
CA LEU A 197 5.14 6.15 -8.42
C LEU A 197 5.92 5.99 -9.72
N GLU A 198 5.96 4.80 -10.25
CA GLU A 198 6.74 4.46 -11.44
C GLU A 198 6.14 5.10 -12.70
N THR A 199 4.81 5.14 -12.85
CA THR A 199 4.14 5.85 -13.96
C THR A 199 4.41 7.35 -13.92
N HIS A 200 4.73 7.89 -12.74
CA HIS A 200 5.19 9.28 -12.58
C HIS A 200 6.71 9.46 -12.69
N GLY A 201 7.44 8.41 -13.08
CA GLY A 201 8.89 8.45 -13.29
C GLY A 201 9.71 8.52 -12.00
N LEU A 202 9.13 8.17 -10.85
CA LEU A 202 9.82 8.07 -9.56
C LEU A 202 10.33 6.64 -9.34
N ASN A 203 11.42 6.52 -8.60
CA ASN A 203 11.89 5.21 -8.14
C ASN A 203 11.22 4.86 -6.81
N SER A 204 10.45 3.79 -6.80
CA SER A 204 9.69 3.34 -5.63
C SER A 204 10.55 2.85 -4.45
N TYR A 205 11.85 2.62 -4.69
CA TYR A 205 12.80 2.16 -3.66
C TYR A 205 13.51 3.29 -2.92
N PHE A 206 13.53 4.51 -3.45
CA PHE A 206 14.20 5.66 -2.82
C PHE A 206 13.24 6.39 -1.89
N GLY A 207 13.15 5.93 -0.65
CA GLY A 207 12.29 6.50 0.40
C GLY A 207 12.92 7.69 1.12
N PHE A 208 12.13 8.28 2.02
CA PHE A 208 12.55 9.42 2.84
C PHE A 208 12.36 9.15 4.34
N PHE A 209 11.32 8.40 4.72
CA PHE A 209 11.03 8.04 6.11
C PHE A 209 11.54 6.64 6.48
N HIS A 210 11.20 5.64 5.68
CA HIS A 210 11.73 4.29 5.86
C HIS A 210 13.15 4.23 5.30
N ARG A 211 14.09 3.72 6.11
CA ARG A 211 15.47 3.52 5.66
C ARG A 211 15.53 2.51 4.54
N ASP A 212 16.50 2.69 3.67
CA ASP A 212 16.77 1.78 2.57
C ASP A 212 17.05 0.38 3.09
N ALA A 213 16.40 -0.60 2.48
CA ALA A 213 16.57 -2.01 2.76
C ALA A 213 16.48 -2.82 1.47
N GLU A 214 17.26 -3.90 1.39
CA GLU A 214 17.20 -4.79 0.23
C GLU A 214 15.78 -5.28 -0.03
N LYS A 215 15.37 -5.20 -1.30
CA LYS A 215 14.05 -5.68 -1.76
C LYS A 215 12.84 -4.98 -1.14
N SER A 216 13.05 -3.83 -0.48
CA SER A 216 11.98 -3.04 0.13
C SER A 216 11.73 -1.75 -0.66
N PRO A 217 10.54 -1.53 -1.20
CA PRO A 217 10.21 -0.29 -1.90
C PRO A 217 9.92 0.84 -0.88
N SER A 218 10.99 1.45 -0.36
CA SER A 218 10.93 2.38 0.77
C SER A 218 10.01 3.57 0.52
N LEU A 219 10.03 4.19 -0.66
CA LEU A 219 9.12 5.30 -0.98
C LEU A 219 7.65 4.84 -1.04
N ALA A 220 7.40 3.67 -1.61
CA ALA A 220 6.04 3.14 -1.58
C ALA A 220 5.58 2.79 -0.15
N CYS A 221 6.53 2.33 0.69
CA CYS A 221 6.26 2.12 2.13
C CYS A 221 5.98 3.43 2.87
N ASP A 222 6.62 4.54 2.49
CA ASP A 222 6.34 5.87 3.04
C ASP A 222 4.93 6.32 2.66
N LEU A 223 4.58 6.28 1.39
CA LEU A 223 3.30 6.77 0.90
C LEU A 223 2.11 5.90 1.34
N ILE A 224 2.28 4.59 1.46
CA ILE A 224 1.18 3.73 1.91
C ILE A 224 0.70 4.08 3.33
N GLU A 225 1.56 4.70 4.15
CA GLU A 225 1.21 5.03 5.53
C GLU A 225 -0.03 5.93 5.63
N GLU A 226 -0.15 6.89 4.73
CA GLU A 226 -1.31 7.76 4.65
C GLU A 226 -2.61 7.01 4.30
N TRP A 227 -2.52 6.01 3.41
CA TRP A 227 -3.68 5.36 2.82
C TRP A 227 -4.16 4.10 3.53
N ARG A 228 -3.32 3.46 4.34
CA ARG A 228 -3.63 2.18 5.01
C ARG A 228 -4.98 2.19 5.72
N ALA A 229 -5.17 3.20 6.57
CA ALA A 229 -6.35 3.25 7.43
C ALA A 229 -7.64 3.44 6.63
N VAL A 230 -7.64 4.37 5.68
CA VAL A 230 -8.84 4.76 4.94
C VAL A 230 -9.23 3.79 3.83
N ILE A 231 -8.26 3.05 3.28
CA ILE A 231 -8.53 2.08 2.21
C ILE A 231 -8.62 0.67 2.78
N VAL A 232 -7.57 0.16 3.39
CA VAL A 232 -7.52 -1.25 3.79
C VAL A 232 -8.24 -1.48 5.11
N ASP A 233 -7.88 -0.75 6.18
CA ASP A 233 -8.46 -1.01 7.49
C ASP A 233 -9.96 -0.77 7.49
N ALA A 234 -10.41 0.30 6.80
CA ALA A 234 -11.83 0.61 6.65
C ALA A 234 -12.61 -0.42 5.80
N THR A 235 -11.93 -1.21 4.96
CA THR A 235 -12.55 -2.27 4.16
C THR A 235 -12.63 -3.58 4.91
N VAL A 236 -11.65 -3.85 5.78
CA VAL A 236 -11.54 -5.11 6.53
C VAL A 236 -12.41 -5.09 7.80
N MET A 237 -12.67 -3.91 8.36
CA MET A 237 -13.55 -3.68 9.53
C MET A 237 -15.04 -3.78 9.19
#